data_eae6bcc4ddcb67e0f62330b4549ccbf7
#
_entry.id   eae6bcc4ddcb67e0f62330b4549ccbf7
#
_cell.length_a   1.000
_cell.length_b   1.000
_cell.length_c   1.000
_cell.angle_alpha   90.00
_cell.angle_beta   90.00
_cell.angle_gamma   90.00
#
_symmetry.space_group_name_H-M   'P 1'
#
loop_
_entity.id
_entity.type
_entity.pdbx_description
1 polymer ?
#
loop_
_entity_poly.entity_id
_entity_poly.type
_entity_poly.pdbx_seq_one_letter_code
_entity_poly.pdbx_strand_id
1 'polypeptide(L)'
;WVIGILTLLSGVVSISNIMIITVRERTHEFGIRKDYCQNVIDLIEEGNTIPFIARYRKEMHGNCDDQVLRSMSDRLNYLKNLETRKQEVADSITSQDKMTDEIAVMLTLAKTLTEVEDIYRPFKQKKKTRASVAKEKGLEPLSEIILKQESVNIQSEAAKYIDEEKGVKTEKDAIAGACDIIAEVISDNAELRKSIRELAKSAGFICCKLLDHPDNKVYDMYADYREKVSSMPSHRVLAINRGEKEDCLKVWLELDEESALNKIYALYVVNGGSEEAVNLVKLTAQDAYERLIFPSIEREIRSDLTDMANEQAIKMFKVNLKPLLMQPPLKDKTILAVDPAYRTGCKIAVIDRRGNVLDTGVVFPS
;
A
#
# COMPACT_ATOMS: atom_id res chain seq x y z
N TRP A 1 -22.86 -2.63 -29.27
CA TRP A 1 -21.51 -2.59 -29.85
C TRP A 1 -21.02 -1.16 -30.10
N VAL A 2 -21.81 -0.28 -30.70
CA VAL A 2 -21.44 1.13 -30.98
C VAL A 2 -21.24 1.94 -29.70
N ILE A 3 -22.05 1.74 -28.67
CA ILE A 3 -21.92 2.40 -27.37
C ILE A 3 -20.64 1.95 -26.64
N GLY A 4 -20.27 0.67 -26.69
CA GLY A 4 -19.04 0.15 -26.12
C GLY A 4 -17.76 0.71 -26.75
N ILE A 5 -17.76 0.95 -28.08
CA ILE A 5 -16.63 1.56 -28.79
C ILE A 5 -16.51 3.05 -28.49
N LEU A 6 -17.63 3.77 -28.34
CA LEU A 6 -17.63 5.18 -27.93
C LEU A 6 -17.17 5.40 -26.48
N THR A 7 -17.49 4.48 -25.56
CA THR A 7 -16.98 4.52 -24.18
C THR A 7 -15.49 4.19 -24.12
N LEU A 8 -14.98 3.27 -24.94
CA LEU A 8 -13.54 2.96 -25.05
C LEU A 8 -12.74 4.14 -25.63
N LEU A 9 -13.23 4.79 -26.69
CA LEU A 9 -12.60 5.98 -27.26
C LEU A 9 -12.65 7.20 -26.32
N SER A 10 -13.75 7.40 -25.62
CA SER A 10 -13.88 8.41 -24.56
C SER A 10 -12.93 8.13 -23.40
N GLY A 11 -12.72 6.85 -23.01
CA GLY A 11 -11.79 6.44 -21.97
C GLY A 11 -10.34 6.79 -22.32
N VAL A 12 -9.87 6.45 -23.53
CA VAL A 12 -8.49 6.71 -23.96
C VAL A 12 -8.18 8.22 -24.04
N VAL A 13 -9.11 9.04 -24.56
CA VAL A 13 -8.96 10.50 -24.61
C VAL A 13 -9.03 11.11 -23.21
N SER A 14 -9.86 10.56 -22.30
CA SER A 14 -9.95 10.98 -20.91
C SER A 14 -8.68 10.65 -20.12
N ILE A 15 -8.07 9.48 -20.33
CA ILE A 15 -6.82 9.04 -19.70
C ILE A 15 -5.69 10.01 -20.02
N SER A 16 -5.49 10.33 -21.30
CA SER A 16 -4.46 11.29 -21.72
C SER A 16 -4.67 12.67 -21.11
N ASN A 17 -5.90 13.17 -21.10
CA ASN A 17 -6.21 14.49 -20.52
C ASN A 17 -6.09 14.53 -18.98
N ILE A 18 -6.52 13.50 -18.27
CA ILE A 18 -6.41 13.43 -16.79
C ILE A 18 -4.94 13.28 -16.39
N MET A 19 -4.16 12.48 -17.10
CA MET A 19 -2.71 12.37 -16.87
C MET A 19 -2.00 13.71 -17.06
N ILE A 20 -2.30 14.40 -18.14
CA ILE A 20 -1.74 15.72 -18.43
C ILE A 20 -2.14 16.74 -17.36
N ILE A 21 -3.39 16.74 -16.90
CA ILE A 21 -3.87 17.64 -15.84
C ILE A 21 -3.15 17.34 -14.51
N THR A 22 -3.07 16.08 -14.09
CA THR A 22 -2.45 15.70 -12.81
C THR A 22 -0.93 15.91 -12.79
N VAL A 23 -0.25 15.66 -13.91
CA VAL A 23 1.17 16.02 -14.05
C VAL A 23 1.34 17.53 -14.07
N ARG A 24 0.43 18.28 -14.70
CA ARG A 24 0.42 19.75 -14.73
C ARG A 24 0.17 20.39 -13.36
N GLU A 25 -0.70 19.84 -12.53
CA GLU A 25 -0.95 20.37 -11.17
C GLU A 25 0.31 20.26 -10.31
N ARG A 26 1.07 19.15 -10.42
CA ARG A 26 2.33 18.99 -9.68
C ARG A 26 3.53 19.69 -10.32
N THR A 27 3.51 19.95 -11.62
CA THR A 27 4.57 20.75 -12.25
C THR A 27 4.52 22.22 -11.84
N HIS A 28 3.39 22.70 -11.36
CA HIS A 28 3.30 24.01 -10.72
C HIS A 28 4.15 24.06 -9.42
N GLU A 29 4.26 22.95 -8.69
CA GLU A 29 5.16 22.82 -7.52
C GLU A 29 6.64 22.86 -7.91
N PHE A 30 6.98 22.40 -9.13
CA PHE A 30 8.35 22.40 -9.66
C PHE A 30 8.71 23.67 -10.46
N GLY A 31 7.78 24.62 -10.61
CA GLY A 31 7.99 25.85 -11.37
C GLY A 31 8.20 25.66 -12.87
N ILE A 32 7.76 24.54 -13.45
CA ILE A 32 7.92 24.22 -14.88
C ILE A 32 6.71 24.77 -15.66
N ARG A 33 6.97 25.37 -16.83
CA ARG A 33 5.92 25.79 -17.73
C ARG A 33 5.15 24.59 -18.32
N LYS A 34 3.86 24.75 -18.49
CA LYS A 34 2.96 23.69 -19.00
C LYS A 34 3.41 23.09 -20.32
N ASP A 35 3.95 23.91 -21.23
CA ASP A 35 4.43 23.50 -22.54
C ASP A 35 5.61 22.53 -22.43
N TYR A 36 6.56 22.82 -21.53
CA TYR A 36 7.73 21.97 -21.27
C TYR A 36 7.33 20.63 -20.65
N CYS A 37 6.32 20.63 -19.77
CA CYS A 37 5.81 19.40 -19.19
C CYS A 37 5.27 18.46 -20.27
N GLN A 38 4.45 18.98 -21.22
CA GLN A 38 3.93 18.20 -22.31
C GLN A 38 5.04 17.63 -23.19
N ASN A 39 6.00 18.47 -23.59
CA ASN A 39 7.14 18.03 -24.39
C ASN A 39 7.93 16.90 -23.74
N VAL A 40 8.13 16.95 -22.40
CA VAL A 40 8.83 15.89 -21.66
C VAL A 40 8.02 14.60 -21.66
N ILE A 41 6.69 14.67 -21.51
CA ILE A 41 5.81 13.50 -21.58
C ILE A 41 5.90 12.87 -22.98
N ASP A 42 5.79 13.67 -24.03
CA ASP A 42 5.85 13.20 -25.41
C ASP A 42 7.20 12.52 -25.71
N LEU A 43 8.30 13.12 -25.28
CA LEU A 43 9.65 12.53 -25.41
C LEU A 43 9.81 11.20 -24.67
N ILE A 44 9.20 11.06 -23.47
CA ILE A 44 9.22 9.81 -22.71
C ILE A 44 8.36 8.75 -23.44
N GLU A 45 7.22 9.14 -24.00
CA GLU A 45 6.34 8.25 -24.76
C GLU A 45 6.95 7.78 -26.08
N GLU A 46 7.78 8.59 -26.71
CA GLU A 46 8.62 8.21 -27.85
C GLU A 46 9.73 7.19 -27.47
N GLY A 47 9.88 6.83 -26.19
CA GLY A 47 10.88 5.87 -25.71
C GLY A 47 12.24 6.48 -25.41
N ASN A 48 12.36 7.79 -25.37
CA ASN A 48 13.63 8.45 -25.03
C ASN A 48 13.96 8.26 -23.53
N THR A 49 15.21 7.97 -23.23
CA THR A 49 15.67 7.84 -21.84
C THR A 49 15.85 9.21 -21.16
N ILE A 50 15.63 9.28 -19.84
CA ILE A 50 15.79 10.54 -19.10
C ILE A 50 17.19 11.17 -19.29
N PRO A 51 18.31 10.42 -19.24
CA PRO A 51 19.63 10.98 -19.52
C PRO A 51 19.77 11.57 -20.93
N PHE A 52 19.10 10.99 -21.92
CA PHE A 52 19.07 11.51 -23.29
C PHE A 52 18.28 12.83 -23.34
N ILE A 53 17.10 12.88 -22.76
CA ILE A 53 16.25 14.09 -22.69
C ILE A 53 17.04 15.21 -21.99
N ALA A 54 17.59 14.96 -20.81
CA ALA A 54 18.32 15.93 -20.02
C ALA A 54 19.53 16.52 -20.76
N ARG A 55 20.20 15.72 -21.59
CA ARG A 55 21.44 16.14 -22.28
C ARG A 55 21.18 16.77 -23.65
N TYR A 56 20.25 16.20 -24.42
CA TYR A 56 20.12 16.50 -25.85
C TYR A 56 18.80 17.20 -26.24
N ARG A 57 17.88 17.44 -25.28
CA ARG A 57 16.57 18.06 -25.53
C ARG A 57 16.29 19.24 -24.58
N LYS A 58 17.34 19.98 -24.21
CA LYS A 58 17.26 21.08 -23.24
C LYS A 58 16.24 22.16 -23.64
N GLU A 59 16.12 22.45 -24.92
CA GLU A 59 15.15 23.37 -25.47
C GLU A 59 13.71 22.91 -25.28
N MET A 60 13.47 21.61 -25.24
CA MET A 60 12.14 21.02 -25.08
C MET A 60 11.64 21.01 -23.63
N HIS A 61 12.55 20.98 -22.65
CA HIS A 61 12.22 20.94 -21.22
C HIS A 61 12.65 22.17 -20.44
N GLY A 62 13.10 23.23 -21.12
CA GLY A 62 13.44 24.51 -20.47
C GLY A 62 14.55 24.43 -19.43
N ASN A 63 15.61 23.65 -19.71
CA ASN A 63 16.73 23.39 -18.80
C ASN A 63 16.35 22.80 -17.43
N CYS A 64 15.30 22.00 -17.35
CA CYS A 64 14.95 21.26 -16.14
C CYS A 64 16.12 20.38 -15.66
N ASP A 65 16.28 20.28 -14.36
CA ASP A 65 17.24 19.37 -13.73
C ASP A 65 16.87 17.90 -14.02
N ASP A 66 17.87 17.05 -14.16
CA ASP A 66 17.73 15.59 -14.32
C ASP A 66 16.86 14.96 -13.23
N GLN A 67 16.94 15.45 -11.98
CA GLN A 67 16.10 14.98 -10.89
C GLN A 67 14.61 15.29 -11.10
N VAL A 68 14.31 16.47 -11.63
CA VAL A 68 12.94 16.87 -11.94
C VAL A 68 12.40 16.01 -13.07
N LEU A 69 13.17 15.78 -14.13
CA LEU A 69 12.80 14.91 -15.25
C LEU A 69 12.54 13.47 -14.80
N ARG A 70 13.35 12.94 -13.86
CA ARG A 70 13.13 11.61 -13.25
C ARG A 70 11.85 11.59 -12.45
N SER A 71 11.61 12.57 -11.59
CA SER A 71 10.38 12.66 -10.80
C SER A 71 9.13 12.74 -11.68
N MET A 72 9.21 13.44 -12.81
CA MET A 72 8.14 13.47 -13.81
C MET A 72 7.92 12.10 -14.45
N SER A 73 8.99 11.40 -14.85
CA SER A 73 8.92 10.06 -15.41
C SER A 73 8.32 9.05 -14.43
N ASP A 74 8.77 9.06 -13.18
CA ASP A 74 8.26 8.18 -12.13
C ASP A 74 6.77 8.42 -11.89
N ARG A 75 6.37 9.70 -11.84
CA ARG A 75 4.96 10.08 -11.68
C ARG A 75 4.11 9.68 -12.87
N LEU A 76 4.62 9.86 -14.09
CA LEU A 76 3.95 9.45 -15.32
C LEU A 76 3.71 7.93 -15.32
N ASN A 77 4.74 7.15 -14.98
CA ASN A 77 4.64 5.69 -14.88
C ASN A 77 3.65 5.26 -13.81
N TYR A 78 3.65 5.91 -12.64
CA TYR A 78 2.66 5.65 -11.60
C TYR A 78 1.22 5.90 -12.09
N LEU A 79 0.97 7.02 -12.78
CA LEU A 79 -0.35 7.35 -13.29
C LEU A 79 -0.79 6.37 -14.40
N LYS A 80 0.11 5.96 -15.28
CA LYS A 80 -0.17 4.91 -16.28
C LYS A 80 -0.57 3.60 -15.63
N ASN A 81 0.18 3.17 -14.62
CA ASN A 81 -0.14 1.95 -13.86
C ASN A 81 -1.49 2.08 -13.13
N LEU A 82 -1.78 3.25 -12.56
CA LEU A 82 -3.06 3.51 -11.91
C LEU A 82 -4.23 3.39 -12.88
N GLU A 83 -4.14 4.02 -14.06
CA GLU A 83 -5.21 3.97 -15.06
C GLU A 83 -5.36 2.58 -15.67
N THR A 84 -4.25 1.89 -15.95
CA THR A 84 -4.28 0.48 -16.37
C THR A 84 -5.00 -0.37 -15.33
N ARG A 85 -4.68 -0.16 -14.04
CA ARG A 85 -5.32 -0.92 -12.96
C ARG A 85 -6.80 -0.60 -12.82
N LYS A 86 -7.22 0.65 -12.97
CA LYS A 86 -8.65 1.04 -13.00
C LYS A 86 -9.38 0.31 -14.11
N GLN A 87 -8.80 0.26 -15.31
CA GLN A 87 -9.41 -0.42 -16.46
C GLN A 87 -9.54 -1.94 -16.21
N GLU A 88 -8.47 -2.60 -15.73
CA GLU A 88 -8.52 -4.03 -15.38
C GLU A 88 -9.62 -4.34 -14.37
N VAL A 89 -9.75 -3.48 -13.34
CA VAL A 89 -10.79 -3.63 -12.32
C VAL A 89 -12.17 -3.40 -12.90
N ALA A 90 -12.35 -2.36 -13.73
CA ALA A 90 -13.62 -2.07 -14.40
C ALA A 90 -14.04 -3.25 -15.30
N ASP A 91 -13.13 -3.80 -16.09
CA ASP A 91 -13.38 -4.95 -16.95
C ASP A 91 -13.75 -6.20 -16.13
N SER A 92 -13.06 -6.43 -15.02
CA SER A 92 -13.33 -7.54 -14.12
C SER A 92 -14.70 -7.44 -13.45
N ILE A 93 -15.13 -6.25 -13.01
CA ILE A 93 -16.45 -6.03 -12.41
C ILE A 93 -17.55 -6.16 -13.48
N THR A 94 -17.30 -5.61 -14.67
CA THR A 94 -18.23 -5.70 -15.82
C THR A 94 -18.44 -7.16 -16.26
N SER A 95 -17.39 -7.96 -16.28
CA SER A 95 -17.49 -9.40 -16.63
C SER A 95 -18.31 -10.22 -15.62
N GLN A 96 -18.55 -9.67 -14.42
CA GLN A 96 -19.40 -10.26 -13.37
C GLN A 96 -20.83 -9.70 -13.40
N ASP A 97 -21.20 -8.85 -14.38
CA ASP A 97 -22.49 -8.15 -14.48
C ASP A 97 -22.83 -7.32 -13.22
N LYS A 98 -21.80 -6.81 -12.50
CA LYS A 98 -21.95 -6.06 -11.25
C LYS A 98 -21.55 -4.58 -11.34
N MET A 99 -21.22 -4.11 -12.54
CA MET A 99 -20.86 -2.72 -12.74
C MET A 99 -22.10 -1.81 -12.63
N THR A 100 -22.00 -0.79 -11.78
CA THR A 100 -23.00 0.27 -11.62
C THR A 100 -22.41 1.62 -11.92
N ASP A 101 -23.25 2.62 -12.21
CA ASP A 101 -22.79 3.99 -12.45
C ASP A 101 -22.04 4.56 -11.25
N GLU A 102 -22.44 4.21 -10.02
CA GLU A 102 -21.75 4.64 -8.80
C GLU A 102 -20.33 4.08 -8.72
N ILE A 103 -20.16 2.78 -9.02
CA ILE A 103 -18.84 2.12 -9.02
C ILE A 103 -17.95 2.74 -10.10
N ALA A 104 -18.49 3.01 -11.28
CA ALA A 104 -17.74 3.65 -12.37
C ALA A 104 -17.26 5.06 -11.97
N VAL A 105 -18.11 5.84 -11.30
CA VAL A 105 -17.73 7.16 -10.75
C VAL A 105 -16.66 7.00 -9.66
N MET A 106 -16.80 6.07 -8.72
CA MET A 106 -15.81 5.82 -7.67
C MET A 106 -14.43 5.45 -8.26
N LEU A 107 -14.38 4.55 -9.26
CA LEU A 107 -13.15 4.18 -9.95
C LEU A 107 -12.52 5.38 -10.66
N THR A 108 -13.32 6.20 -11.32
CA THR A 108 -12.84 7.41 -12.00
C THR A 108 -12.21 8.39 -11.01
N LEU A 109 -12.83 8.59 -9.86
CA LEU A 109 -12.38 9.53 -8.82
C LEU A 109 -11.20 9.00 -7.99
N ALA A 110 -10.92 7.70 -8.02
CA ALA A 110 -9.82 7.10 -7.28
C ALA A 110 -8.47 7.68 -7.70
N LYS A 111 -7.69 8.15 -6.73
CA LYS A 111 -6.38 8.83 -6.93
C LYS A 111 -5.19 7.94 -6.63
N THR A 112 -5.40 6.80 -6.00
CA THR A 112 -4.35 5.86 -5.59
C THR A 112 -4.72 4.43 -5.92
N LEU A 113 -3.71 3.58 -6.10
CA LEU A 113 -3.90 2.13 -6.29
C LEU A 113 -4.65 1.51 -5.11
N THR A 114 -4.40 1.98 -3.90
CA THR A 114 -5.09 1.49 -2.69
C THR A 114 -6.59 1.76 -2.75
N GLU A 115 -7.00 2.96 -3.20
CA GLU A 115 -8.42 3.28 -3.39
C GLU A 115 -9.07 2.38 -4.45
N VAL A 116 -8.37 2.10 -5.55
CA VAL A 116 -8.84 1.16 -6.59
C VAL A 116 -9.00 -0.26 -6.04
N GLU A 117 -8.03 -0.75 -5.26
CA GLU A 117 -8.10 -2.07 -4.64
C GLU A 117 -9.22 -2.17 -3.59
N ASP A 118 -9.48 -1.10 -2.83
CA ASP A 118 -10.59 -1.06 -1.87
C ASP A 118 -11.95 -1.13 -2.59
N ILE A 119 -12.12 -0.43 -3.71
CA ILE A 119 -13.33 -0.50 -4.56
C ILE A 119 -13.49 -1.91 -5.15
N TYR A 120 -12.41 -2.53 -5.59
CA TYR A 120 -12.42 -3.88 -6.19
C TYR A 120 -12.67 -4.99 -5.18
N ARG A 121 -12.38 -4.77 -3.90
CA ARG A 121 -12.37 -5.78 -2.85
C ARG A 121 -13.66 -6.63 -2.75
N PRO A 122 -14.89 -6.06 -2.82
CA PRO A 122 -16.13 -6.84 -2.80
C PRO A 122 -16.30 -7.77 -4.01
N PHE A 123 -15.67 -7.44 -5.15
CA PHE A 123 -15.79 -8.14 -6.43
C PHE A 123 -14.66 -9.13 -6.70
N LYS A 124 -13.59 -9.03 -5.91
CA LYS A 124 -12.43 -9.91 -6.04
C LYS A 124 -12.82 -11.36 -5.71
N GLN A 125 -12.49 -12.28 -6.60
CA GLN A 125 -12.66 -13.71 -6.31
C GLN A 125 -11.82 -14.08 -5.08
N LYS A 126 -12.51 -14.32 -3.98
CA LYS A 126 -11.89 -14.74 -2.72
C LYS A 126 -11.78 -16.26 -2.69
N LYS A 127 -10.69 -16.76 -2.11
CA LYS A 127 -10.63 -18.17 -1.72
C LYS A 127 -11.74 -18.42 -0.69
N LYS A 128 -12.10 -19.69 -0.46
CA LYS A 128 -13.15 -20.10 0.48
C LYS A 128 -13.00 -19.40 1.84
N THR A 129 -13.86 -18.38 2.07
CA THR A 129 -13.93 -17.60 3.32
C THR A 129 -15.08 -18.13 4.19
N ARG A 130 -15.10 -17.77 5.49
CA ARG A 130 -16.24 -18.09 6.36
C ARG A 130 -17.56 -17.56 5.78
N ALA A 131 -17.53 -16.31 5.29
CA ALA A 131 -18.69 -15.68 4.66
C ALA A 131 -19.11 -16.37 3.36
N SER A 132 -18.18 -16.78 2.48
CA SER A 132 -18.53 -17.52 1.27
C SER A 132 -19.17 -18.86 1.58
N VAL A 133 -18.68 -19.58 2.60
CA VAL A 133 -19.29 -20.82 3.08
C VAL A 133 -20.69 -20.56 3.65
N ALA A 134 -20.88 -19.47 4.39
CA ALA A 134 -22.19 -19.10 4.93
C ALA A 134 -23.19 -18.73 3.82
N LYS A 135 -22.74 -18.08 2.75
CA LYS A 135 -23.55 -17.80 1.55
C LYS A 135 -23.93 -19.08 0.82
N GLU A 136 -23.00 -20.02 0.64
CA GLU A 136 -23.30 -21.35 0.07
C GLU A 136 -24.36 -22.12 0.88
N LYS A 137 -24.41 -21.91 2.19
CA LYS A 137 -25.42 -22.46 3.09
C LYS A 137 -26.77 -21.73 2.99
N GLY A 138 -26.88 -20.62 2.26
CA GLY A 138 -28.09 -19.84 2.08
C GLY A 138 -28.43 -18.87 3.22
N LEU A 139 -27.44 -18.43 3.99
CA LEU A 139 -27.63 -17.56 5.16
C LEU A 139 -27.63 -16.04 4.81
N GLU A 140 -27.50 -15.70 3.53
CA GLU A 140 -27.48 -14.29 3.09
C GLU A 140 -28.76 -13.52 3.45
N PRO A 141 -30.01 -14.07 3.26
CA PRO A 141 -31.21 -13.34 3.67
C PRO A 141 -31.29 -13.10 5.19
N LEU A 142 -30.78 -14.03 6.01
CA LEU A 142 -30.72 -13.82 7.46
C LEU A 142 -29.77 -12.67 7.82
N SER A 143 -28.64 -12.54 7.11
CA SER A 143 -27.72 -11.42 7.31
C SER A 143 -28.37 -10.08 6.99
N GLU A 144 -29.21 -10.01 5.94
CA GLU A 144 -29.95 -8.80 5.60
C GLU A 144 -31.01 -8.42 6.66
N ILE A 145 -31.71 -9.40 7.23
CA ILE A 145 -32.67 -9.18 8.32
C ILE A 145 -31.96 -8.61 9.54
N ILE A 146 -30.80 -9.17 9.92
CA ILE A 146 -30.00 -8.69 11.05
C ILE A 146 -29.53 -7.26 10.79
N LEU A 147 -29.05 -6.93 9.59
CA LEU A 147 -28.57 -5.58 9.22
C LEU A 147 -29.67 -4.52 9.24
N LYS A 148 -30.94 -4.88 8.97
CA LYS A 148 -32.08 -3.95 9.06
C LYS A 148 -32.38 -3.53 10.51
N GLN A 149 -31.98 -4.36 11.48
CA GLN A 149 -32.16 -4.10 12.93
C GLN A 149 -33.61 -3.80 13.32
N GLU A 150 -34.57 -4.34 12.59
CA GLU A 150 -35.99 -4.23 12.91
C GLU A 150 -36.34 -5.08 14.15
N SER A 151 -37.52 -4.81 14.76
CA SER A 151 -37.99 -5.55 15.94
C SER A 151 -38.48 -6.94 15.55
N VAL A 152 -37.59 -7.80 15.12
CA VAL A 152 -37.84 -9.20 14.76
C VAL A 152 -37.09 -10.09 15.75
N ASN A 153 -37.71 -11.20 16.16
CA ASN A 153 -37.05 -12.19 16.99
C ASN A 153 -36.01 -12.94 16.10
N ILE A 154 -34.74 -12.62 16.28
CA ILE A 154 -33.63 -13.17 15.47
C ILE A 154 -33.53 -14.67 15.61
N GLN A 155 -33.81 -15.24 16.79
CA GLN A 155 -33.73 -16.67 17.02
C GLN A 155 -34.81 -17.42 16.22
N SER A 156 -36.07 -16.91 16.24
CA SER A 156 -37.15 -17.52 15.48
C SER A 156 -36.96 -17.39 13.96
N GLU A 157 -36.31 -16.31 13.49
CA GLU A 157 -35.90 -16.19 12.08
C GLU A 157 -34.78 -17.17 11.75
N ALA A 158 -33.74 -17.26 12.59
CA ALA A 158 -32.62 -18.18 12.40
C ALA A 158 -33.05 -19.67 12.35
N ALA A 159 -34.08 -20.03 13.11
CA ALA A 159 -34.67 -21.39 13.09
C ALA A 159 -35.12 -21.82 11.69
N LYS A 160 -35.55 -20.89 10.84
CA LYS A 160 -36.01 -21.18 9.46
C LYS A 160 -34.85 -21.60 8.52
N TYR A 161 -33.62 -21.33 8.90
CA TYR A 161 -32.40 -21.60 8.12
C TYR A 161 -31.62 -22.82 8.62
N ILE A 162 -32.20 -23.59 9.58
CA ILE A 162 -31.59 -24.84 10.03
C ILE A 162 -31.69 -25.85 8.90
N ASP A 163 -30.56 -26.40 8.46
CA ASP A 163 -30.43 -27.37 7.39
C ASP A 163 -29.20 -28.24 7.69
N GLU A 164 -29.47 -29.47 8.15
CA GLU A 164 -28.38 -30.40 8.51
C GLU A 164 -27.56 -30.83 7.29
N GLU A 165 -28.16 -30.92 6.10
CA GLU A 165 -27.49 -31.33 4.86
C GLU A 165 -26.46 -30.25 4.47
N LYS A 166 -26.76 -28.96 4.70
CA LYS A 166 -25.84 -27.83 4.49
C LYS A 166 -24.93 -27.56 5.67
N GLY A 167 -25.04 -28.34 6.76
CA GLY A 167 -24.23 -28.23 7.94
C GLY A 167 -24.58 -27.02 8.81
N VAL A 168 -25.86 -26.62 8.86
CA VAL A 168 -26.43 -25.65 9.82
C VAL A 168 -27.31 -26.44 10.78
N LYS A 169 -26.76 -26.79 11.93
CA LYS A 169 -27.44 -27.71 12.88
C LYS A 169 -28.28 -26.98 13.94
N THR A 170 -27.90 -25.74 14.24
CA THR A 170 -28.55 -24.97 15.29
C THR A 170 -28.82 -23.53 14.85
N GLU A 171 -29.75 -22.85 15.53
CA GLU A 171 -30.00 -21.42 15.34
C GLU A 171 -28.71 -20.59 15.54
N LYS A 172 -27.87 -21.01 16.49
CA LYS A 172 -26.57 -20.34 16.76
C LYS A 172 -25.63 -20.46 15.55
N ASP A 173 -25.61 -21.61 14.86
CA ASP A 173 -24.80 -21.79 13.65
C ASP A 173 -25.30 -20.88 12.51
N ALA A 174 -26.63 -20.74 12.38
CA ALA A 174 -27.22 -19.84 11.40
C ALA A 174 -26.86 -18.37 11.67
N ILE A 175 -27.01 -17.93 12.92
CA ILE A 175 -26.66 -16.57 13.34
C ILE A 175 -25.17 -16.30 13.15
N ALA A 176 -24.29 -17.22 13.57
CA ALA A 176 -22.85 -17.09 13.39
C ALA A 176 -22.46 -16.97 11.91
N GLY A 177 -23.06 -17.78 11.04
CA GLY A 177 -22.83 -17.68 9.59
C GLY A 177 -23.33 -16.35 9.00
N ALA A 178 -24.50 -15.86 9.44
CA ALA A 178 -25.01 -14.55 9.04
C ALA A 178 -24.07 -13.42 9.52
N CYS A 179 -23.55 -13.50 10.75
CA CYS A 179 -22.55 -12.57 11.26
C CYS A 179 -21.25 -12.60 10.46
N ASP A 180 -20.78 -13.78 10.03
CA ASP A 180 -19.60 -13.86 9.16
C ASP A 180 -19.81 -13.14 7.81
N ILE A 181 -21.02 -13.21 7.24
CA ILE A 181 -21.40 -12.46 6.03
C ILE A 181 -21.37 -10.95 6.32
N ILE A 182 -22.00 -10.51 7.41
CA ILE A 182 -22.03 -9.09 7.81
C ILE A 182 -20.62 -8.57 8.07
N ALA A 183 -19.77 -9.33 8.75
CA ALA A 183 -18.38 -8.96 9.00
C ALA A 183 -17.59 -8.75 7.70
N GLU A 184 -17.83 -9.59 6.69
CA GLU A 184 -17.22 -9.43 5.37
C GLU A 184 -17.74 -8.17 4.67
N VAL A 185 -19.05 -7.91 4.69
CA VAL A 185 -19.65 -6.69 4.13
C VAL A 185 -19.06 -5.43 4.76
N ILE A 186 -18.93 -5.40 6.10
CA ILE A 186 -18.31 -4.30 6.82
C ILE A 186 -16.84 -4.12 6.38
N SER A 187 -16.09 -5.23 6.31
CA SER A 187 -14.67 -5.19 5.96
C SER A 187 -14.38 -4.79 4.52
N ASP A 188 -15.35 -4.97 3.62
CA ASP A 188 -15.21 -4.67 2.20
C ASP A 188 -15.65 -3.23 1.85
N ASN A 189 -16.15 -2.46 2.82
CA ASN A 189 -16.57 -1.09 2.60
C ASN A 189 -15.34 -0.17 2.38
N ALA A 190 -15.21 0.36 1.16
CA ALA A 190 -14.06 1.16 0.74
C ALA A 190 -13.94 2.49 1.52
N GLU A 191 -15.05 3.18 1.78
CA GLU A 191 -15.06 4.45 2.53
C GLU A 191 -14.66 4.24 3.99
N LEU A 192 -15.19 3.19 4.60
CA LEU A 192 -14.83 2.81 5.97
C LEU A 192 -13.33 2.50 6.07
N ARG A 193 -12.79 1.67 5.16
CA ARG A 193 -11.37 1.35 5.12
C ARG A 193 -10.51 2.59 4.98
N LYS A 194 -10.89 3.49 4.08
CA LYS A 194 -10.22 4.78 3.89
C LYS A 194 -10.21 5.60 5.18
N SER A 195 -11.36 5.71 5.84
CA SER A 195 -11.48 6.52 7.07
C SER A 195 -10.70 5.93 8.26
N ILE A 196 -10.61 4.59 8.39
CA ILE A 196 -9.80 3.93 9.42
C ILE A 196 -8.30 4.04 9.09
N ARG A 197 -7.92 3.94 7.83
CA ARG A 197 -6.53 4.15 7.37
C ARG A 197 -6.05 5.57 7.66
N GLU A 198 -6.87 6.58 7.39
CA GLU A 198 -6.57 7.98 7.72
C GLU A 198 -6.43 8.19 9.22
N LEU A 199 -7.30 7.56 10.03
CA LEU A 199 -7.19 7.55 11.48
C LEU A 199 -5.87 6.91 11.93
N ALA A 200 -5.49 5.77 11.37
CA ALA A 200 -4.23 5.09 11.68
C ALA A 200 -3.01 5.93 11.30
N LYS A 201 -3.02 6.61 10.15
CA LYS A 201 -1.94 7.52 9.73
C LYS A 201 -1.82 8.75 10.63
N SER A 202 -2.93 9.31 11.09
CA SER A 202 -2.95 10.55 11.88
C SER A 202 -2.80 10.34 13.39
N ALA A 203 -3.40 9.30 13.94
CA ALA A 203 -3.48 9.05 15.39
C ALA A 203 -2.84 7.74 15.85
N GLY A 204 -2.43 6.84 14.93
CA GLY A 204 -1.81 5.57 15.26
C GLY A 204 -0.37 5.71 15.72
N PHE A 205 0.09 4.70 16.45
CA PHE A 205 1.46 4.58 16.95
C PHE A 205 2.08 3.26 16.52
N ILE A 206 3.35 3.28 16.16
CA ILE A 206 4.16 2.07 16.06
C ILE A 206 4.75 1.78 17.43
N CYS A 207 4.51 0.58 17.92
CA CYS A 207 4.98 0.10 19.20
C CYS A 207 5.93 -1.07 19.00
N CYS A 208 6.95 -1.17 19.87
CA CYS A 208 7.90 -2.27 19.88
C CYS A 208 8.13 -2.78 21.30
N LYS A 209 8.43 -4.07 21.39
CA LYS A 209 8.85 -4.72 22.63
C LYS A 209 9.98 -5.70 22.32
N LEU A 210 10.99 -5.76 23.19
CA LEU A 210 12.06 -6.76 23.10
C LEU A 210 11.50 -8.18 23.26
N LEU A 211 12.00 -9.06 22.42
CA LEU A 211 11.85 -10.51 22.57
C LEU A 211 13.07 -11.10 23.30
N ASP A 212 12.91 -12.28 23.88
CA ASP A 212 14.01 -13.00 24.51
C ASP A 212 14.90 -13.62 23.45
N HIS A 213 15.94 -12.89 23.07
CA HIS A 213 16.92 -13.28 22.04
C HIS A 213 18.34 -12.86 22.46
N PRO A 214 19.38 -13.66 22.21
CA PRO A 214 20.76 -13.38 22.64
C PRO A 214 21.30 -12.03 22.16
N ASP A 215 20.89 -11.59 20.97
CA ASP A 215 21.38 -10.37 20.32
C ASP A 215 20.47 -9.15 20.56
N ASN A 216 19.48 -9.26 21.44
CA ASN A 216 18.48 -8.21 21.66
C ASN A 216 19.08 -6.90 22.23
N LYS A 217 20.26 -6.95 22.89
CA LYS A 217 20.94 -5.78 23.45
C LYS A 217 21.19 -4.65 22.45
N VAL A 218 21.34 -4.99 21.16
CA VAL A 218 21.51 -3.99 20.08
C VAL A 218 20.25 -3.13 19.95
N TYR A 219 19.10 -3.65 20.38
CA TYR A 219 17.79 -3.06 20.25
C TYR A 219 17.22 -2.55 21.58
N ASP A 220 18.04 -2.43 22.65
CA ASP A 220 17.59 -1.97 23.98
C ASP A 220 16.83 -0.63 23.96
N MET A 221 17.22 0.27 23.03
CA MET A 221 16.53 1.55 22.83
C MET A 221 15.08 1.41 22.33
N TYR A 222 14.69 0.23 21.87
CA TYR A 222 13.34 -0.10 21.39
C TYR A 222 12.59 -1.05 22.33
N ALA A 223 13.08 -1.27 23.58
CA ALA A 223 12.52 -2.22 24.53
C ALA A 223 11.05 -1.91 24.89
N ASP A 224 10.72 -0.63 25.02
CA ASP A 224 9.37 -0.11 25.29
C ASP A 224 9.16 1.15 24.43
N TYR A 225 9.16 0.94 23.13
CA TYR A 225 9.15 2.02 22.17
C TYR A 225 7.73 2.27 21.64
N ARG A 226 7.34 3.56 21.61
CA ARG A 226 6.06 4.02 21.09
C ARG A 226 6.24 5.35 20.37
N GLU A 227 5.99 5.39 19.08
CA GLU A 227 6.11 6.62 18.27
C GLU A 227 4.96 6.74 17.27
N LYS A 228 4.51 7.98 17.05
CA LYS A 228 3.39 8.30 16.18
C LYS A 228 3.72 7.99 14.72
N VAL A 229 2.82 7.31 14.00
CA VAL A 229 2.98 6.96 12.58
C VAL A 229 3.34 8.19 11.73
N SER A 230 2.63 9.32 11.94
CA SER A 230 2.79 10.53 11.14
C SER A 230 4.13 11.24 11.27
N SER A 231 4.89 10.97 12.33
CA SER A 231 6.17 11.64 12.62
C SER A 231 7.36 10.69 12.72
N MET A 232 7.17 9.41 12.42
CA MET A 232 8.19 8.39 12.59
C MET A 232 9.36 8.58 11.62
N PRO A 233 10.62 8.76 12.11
CA PRO A 233 11.78 8.95 11.26
C PRO A 233 12.17 7.67 10.49
N SER A 234 12.57 7.83 9.25
CA SER A 234 12.92 6.72 8.35
C SER A 234 13.98 5.77 8.91
N HIS A 235 15.02 6.30 9.56
CA HIS A 235 16.08 5.47 10.14
C HIS A 235 15.58 4.57 11.27
N ARG A 236 14.56 5.00 12.04
CA ARG A 236 13.92 4.18 13.08
C ARG A 236 13.03 3.11 12.49
N VAL A 237 12.28 3.43 11.43
CA VAL A 237 11.51 2.42 10.68
C VAL A 237 12.42 1.29 10.23
N LEU A 238 13.56 1.61 9.60
CA LEU A 238 14.51 0.60 9.13
C LEU A 238 15.14 -0.20 10.26
N ALA A 239 15.48 0.45 11.38
CA ALA A 239 16.05 -0.22 12.54
C ALA A 239 15.06 -1.19 13.18
N ILE A 240 13.80 -0.78 13.34
CA ILE A 240 12.73 -1.62 13.91
C ILE A 240 12.41 -2.80 12.98
N ASN A 241 12.30 -2.57 11.67
CA ASN A 241 12.09 -3.64 10.69
C ASN A 241 13.24 -4.67 10.70
N ARG A 242 14.47 -4.20 10.91
CA ARG A 242 15.63 -5.07 11.06
C ARG A 242 15.54 -5.88 12.34
N GLY A 243 15.22 -5.27 13.47
CA GLY A 243 15.08 -5.96 14.76
C GLY A 243 13.96 -7.00 14.75
N GLU A 244 12.86 -6.72 14.04
CA GLU A 244 11.80 -7.70 13.83
C GLU A 244 12.25 -8.87 12.95
N LYS A 245 12.98 -8.59 11.86
CA LYS A 245 13.53 -9.64 10.96
C LYS A 245 14.58 -10.52 11.64
N GLU A 246 15.27 -10.00 12.65
CA GLU A 246 16.26 -10.70 13.46
C GLU A 246 15.64 -11.36 14.70
N ASP A 247 14.29 -11.40 14.80
CA ASP A 247 13.51 -11.94 15.93
C ASP A 247 13.87 -11.33 17.30
N CYS A 248 14.43 -10.12 17.31
CA CYS A 248 14.78 -9.38 18.51
C CYS A 248 13.64 -8.47 19.01
N LEU A 249 12.75 -8.04 18.10
CA LEU A 249 11.64 -7.15 18.40
C LEU A 249 10.30 -7.74 17.95
N LYS A 250 9.28 -7.56 18.79
CA LYS A 250 7.88 -7.63 18.38
C LYS A 250 7.41 -6.24 18.04
N VAL A 251 6.84 -6.05 16.85
CA VAL A 251 6.38 -4.76 16.35
C VAL A 251 4.90 -4.83 16.01
N TRP A 252 4.14 -3.80 16.39
CA TRP A 252 2.71 -3.71 16.07
C TRP A 252 2.27 -2.26 15.92
N LEU A 253 1.15 -2.07 15.24
CA LEU A 253 0.41 -0.82 15.20
C LEU A 253 -0.53 -0.76 16.41
N GLU A 254 -0.53 0.35 17.13
CA GLU A 254 -1.52 0.66 18.15
C GLU A 254 -2.44 1.77 17.64
N LEU A 255 -3.72 1.52 17.71
CA LEU A 255 -4.77 2.46 17.33
C LEU A 255 -5.86 2.44 18.38
N ASP A 256 -6.46 3.60 18.65
CA ASP A 256 -7.60 3.66 19.55
C ASP A 256 -8.79 2.92 18.94
N GLU A 257 -9.10 1.77 19.54
CA GLU A 257 -10.14 0.84 19.08
C GLU A 257 -11.52 1.49 19.13
N GLU A 258 -11.81 2.25 20.19
CA GLU A 258 -13.10 2.91 20.36
C GLU A 258 -13.35 3.92 19.23
N SER A 259 -12.37 4.72 18.87
CA SER A 259 -12.44 5.65 17.75
C SER A 259 -12.66 4.94 16.40
N ALA A 260 -12.04 3.78 16.21
CA ALA A 260 -12.23 2.99 15.00
C ALA A 260 -13.63 2.35 14.95
N LEU A 261 -14.08 1.74 16.04
CA LEU A 261 -15.40 1.12 16.17
C LEU A 261 -16.53 2.14 16.03
N ASN A 262 -16.38 3.34 16.57
CA ASN A 262 -17.37 4.41 16.42
C ASN A 262 -17.58 4.80 14.94
N LYS A 263 -16.54 4.75 14.09
CA LYS A 263 -16.69 4.94 12.65
C LYS A 263 -17.51 3.81 11.99
N ILE A 264 -17.34 2.56 12.45
CA ILE A 264 -18.12 1.42 11.95
C ILE A 264 -19.58 1.56 12.42
N TYR A 265 -19.78 1.87 13.69
CA TYR A 265 -21.12 2.03 14.27
C TYR A 265 -21.92 3.16 13.60
N ALA A 266 -21.27 4.26 13.25
CA ALA A 266 -21.91 5.36 12.54
C ALA A 266 -22.48 4.96 11.18
N LEU A 267 -21.94 3.94 10.53
CA LEU A 267 -22.38 3.45 9.22
C LEU A 267 -23.39 2.29 9.31
N TYR A 268 -23.24 1.43 10.32
CA TYR A 268 -23.94 0.14 10.36
C TYR A 268 -24.94 0.01 11.51
N VAL A 269 -24.90 0.88 12.52
CA VAL A 269 -25.87 0.81 13.63
C VAL A 269 -27.03 1.76 13.37
N VAL A 270 -28.26 1.21 13.38
CA VAL A 270 -29.48 1.98 13.15
C VAL A 270 -29.97 2.56 14.48
N ASN A 271 -30.20 3.88 14.51
CA ASN A 271 -30.77 4.55 15.68
C ASN A 271 -32.24 4.11 15.88
N GLY A 272 -32.55 3.59 17.07
CA GLY A 272 -33.91 3.10 17.38
C GLY A 272 -34.18 1.67 16.90
N GLY A 273 -33.17 0.94 16.46
CA GLY A 273 -33.29 -0.48 16.15
C GLY A 273 -33.53 -1.36 17.37
N SER A 274 -33.89 -2.62 17.12
CA SER A 274 -34.04 -3.64 18.18
C SER A 274 -32.73 -3.80 18.96
N GLU A 275 -32.79 -3.75 20.30
CA GLU A 275 -31.62 -3.84 21.15
C GLU A 275 -30.80 -5.11 20.89
N GLU A 276 -31.49 -6.26 20.69
CA GLU A 276 -30.85 -7.53 20.39
C GLU A 276 -30.08 -7.47 19.06
N ALA A 277 -30.70 -6.95 18.00
CA ALA A 277 -30.09 -6.83 16.67
C ALA A 277 -28.94 -5.81 16.68
N VAL A 278 -29.12 -4.69 17.34
CA VAL A 278 -28.07 -3.64 17.50
C VAL A 278 -26.83 -4.23 18.21
N ASN A 279 -27.04 -4.98 19.31
CA ASN A 279 -25.94 -5.60 20.04
C ASN A 279 -25.23 -6.65 19.18
N LEU A 280 -25.98 -7.44 18.41
CA LEU A 280 -25.39 -8.43 17.49
C LEU A 280 -24.57 -7.77 16.38
N VAL A 281 -25.06 -6.68 15.79
CA VAL A 281 -24.32 -5.91 14.78
C VAL A 281 -23.07 -5.27 15.39
N LYS A 282 -23.11 -4.76 16.61
CA LYS A 282 -21.93 -4.22 17.29
C LYS A 282 -20.85 -5.27 17.54
N LEU A 283 -21.25 -6.45 18.03
CA LEU A 283 -20.31 -7.58 18.22
C LEU A 283 -19.71 -8.05 16.89
N THR A 284 -20.53 -8.09 15.85
CA THR A 284 -20.05 -8.44 14.49
C THR A 284 -19.11 -7.39 13.92
N ALA A 285 -19.37 -6.10 14.19
CA ALA A 285 -18.50 -5.00 13.80
C ALA A 285 -17.14 -5.06 14.50
N GLN A 286 -17.12 -5.45 15.78
CA GLN A 286 -15.88 -5.66 16.52
C GLN A 286 -15.08 -6.84 15.91
N ASP A 287 -15.72 -8.00 15.66
CA ASP A 287 -15.05 -9.12 14.98
C ASP A 287 -14.52 -8.72 13.58
N ALA A 288 -15.30 -7.96 12.80
CA ALA A 288 -14.87 -7.45 11.51
C ALA A 288 -13.63 -6.55 11.63
N TYR A 289 -13.61 -5.67 12.63
CA TYR A 289 -12.46 -4.81 12.91
C TYR A 289 -11.23 -5.61 13.29
N GLU A 290 -11.32 -6.41 14.35
CA GLU A 290 -10.18 -7.15 14.90
C GLU A 290 -9.61 -8.19 13.92
N ARG A 291 -10.46 -8.90 13.21
CA ARG A 291 -10.06 -10.04 12.37
C ARG A 291 -9.76 -9.66 10.93
N LEU A 292 -10.47 -8.70 10.34
CA LEU A 292 -10.43 -8.44 8.91
C LEU A 292 -9.86 -7.06 8.55
N ILE A 293 -10.26 -6.00 9.26
CA ILE A 293 -9.90 -4.62 8.91
C ILE A 293 -8.53 -4.26 9.49
N PHE A 294 -8.39 -4.32 10.80
CA PHE A 294 -7.20 -3.83 11.49
C PHE A 294 -5.90 -4.54 11.05
N PRO A 295 -5.84 -5.89 10.94
CA PRO A 295 -4.61 -6.56 10.50
C PRO A 295 -4.23 -6.25 9.05
N SER A 296 -5.20 -5.89 8.22
CA SER A 296 -4.96 -5.46 6.85
C SER A 296 -4.38 -4.04 6.80
N ILE A 297 -4.99 -3.12 7.56
CA ILE A 297 -4.54 -1.73 7.64
C ILE A 297 -3.17 -1.63 8.32
N GLU A 298 -2.92 -2.41 9.37
CA GLU A 298 -1.60 -2.47 10.00
C GLU A 298 -0.51 -2.82 8.99
N ARG A 299 -0.72 -3.86 8.18
CA ARG A 299 0.23 -4.25 7.12
C ARG A 299 0.42 -3.16 6.08
N GLU A 300 -0.66 -2.49 5.66
CA GLU A 300 -0.61 -1.37 4.73
C GLU A 300 0.23 -0.21 5.29
N ILE A 301 -0.04 0.21 6.52
CA ILE A 301 0.69 1.30 7.20
C ILE A 301 2.16 0.96 7.34
N ARG A 302 2.50 -0.27 7.74
CA ARG A 302 3.88 -0.71 7.90
C ARG A 302 4.61 -0.80 6.56
N SER A 303 3.92 -1.23 5.49
CA SER A 303 4.47 -1.20 4.13
C SER A 303 4.75 0.23 3.67
N ASP A 304 3.77 1.13 3.80
CA ASP A 304 3.92 2.55 3.43
C ASP A 304 5.11 3.20 4.14
N LEU A 305 5.26 2.97 5.46
CA LEU A 305 6.39 3.46 6.25
C LEU A 305 7.72 2.90 5.76
N THR A 306 7.76 1.62 5.42
CA THR A 306 8.97 0.95 4.92
C THR A 306 9.38 1.50 3.56
N ASP A 307 8.45 1.70 2.65
CA ASP A 307 8.72 2.23 1.31
C ASP A 307 9.23 3.66 1.40
N MET A 308 8.58 4.51 2.22
CA MET A 308 9.05 5.87 2.49
C MET A 308 10.46 5.89 3.09
N ALA A 309 10.73 5.01 4.05
CA ALA A 309 12.03 4.92 4.72
C ALA A 309 13.13 4.45 3.76
N ASN A 310 12.84 3.48 2.90
CA ASN A 310 13.76 2.98 1.88
C ASN A 310 14.11 4.09 0.86
N GLU A 311 13.12 4.82 0.36
CA GLU A 311 13.37 5.93 -0.56
C GLU A 311 14.28 6.99 0.05
N GLN A 312 14.04 7.35 1.31
CA GLN A 312 14.85 8.35 2.01
C GLN A 312 16.27 7.85 2.26
N ALA A 313 16.43 6.57 2.62
CA ALA A 313 17.75 5.96 2.81
C ALA A 313 18.55 5.92 1.51
N ILE A 314 17.93 5.58 0.37
CA ILE A 314 18.56 5.59 -0.95
C ILE A 314 18.99 7.02 -1.33
N LYS A 315 18.13 8.03 -1.10
CA LYS A 315 18.46 9.43 -1.34
C LYS A 315 19.67 9.87 -0.51
N MET A 316 19.70 9.53 0.78
CA MET A 316 20.81 9.85 1.68
C MET A 316 22.09 9.13 1.27
N PHE A 317 22.01 7.84 0.90
CA PHE A 317 23.15 7.10 0.38
C PHE A 317 23.74 7.76 -0.86
N LYS A 318 22.90 8.19 -1.81
CA LYS A 318 23.33 8.92 -3.02
C LYS A 318 24.09 10.21 -2.67
N VAL A 319 23.56 10.99 -1.71
CA VAL A 319 24.19 12.23 -1.24
C VAL A 319 25.57 11.97 -0.64
N ASN A 320 25.71 10.92 0.17
CA ASN A 320 26.97 10.55 0.82
C ASN A 320 27.98 9.91 -0.15
N LEU A 321 27.50 9.14 -1.14
CA LEU A 321 28.36 8.49 -2.13
C LEU A 321 29.03 9.49 -3.07
N LYS A 322 28.31 10.54 -3.48
CA LYS A 322 28.84 11.52 -4.43
C LYS A 322 30.16 12.17 -3.99
N PRO A 323 30.32 12.70 -2.76
CA PRO A 323 31.60 13.25 -2.28
C PRO A 323 32.71 12.20 -2.25
N LEU A 324 32.41 10.94 -1.92
CA LEU A 324 33.39 9.86 -1.92
C LEU A 324 33.93 9.58 -3.33
N LEU A 325 33.01 9.49 -4.32
CA LEU A 325 33.41 9.27 -5.72
C LEU A 325 34.12 10.46 -6.35
N MET A 326 33.85 11.66 -5.85
CA MET A 326 34.43 12.91 -6.35
C MET A 326 35.71 13.35 -5.59
N GLN A 327 36.24 12.50 -4.70
CA GLN A 327 37.50 12.79 -4.02
C GLN A 327 38.63 12.93 -5.05
N PRO A 328 39.49 13.93 -4.90
CA PRO A 328 40.63 14.09 -5.78
C PRO A 328 41.59 12.91 -5.65
N PRO A 329 42.16 12.42 -6.75
CA PRO A 329 43.08 11.28 -6.72
C PRO A 329 44.34 11.66 -5.89
N LEU A 330 44.88 10.67 -5.19
CA LEU A 330 46.17 10.81 -4.52
C LEU A 330 47.25 10.98 -5.57
N LYS A 331 47.90 12.19 -5.57
CA LYS A 331 48.96 12.50 -6.53
C LYS A 331 50.31 12.00 -6.04
N ASP A 332 51.15 11.61 -6.97
CA ASP A 332 52.57 11.27 -6.77
C ASP A 332 52.83 10.17 -5.70
N LYS A 333 51.91 9.24 -5.56
CA LYS A 333 52.01 8.11 -4.63
C LYS A 333 51.87 6.77 -5.38
N THR A 334 52.66 5.77 -4.95
CA THR A 334 52.35 4.36 -5.26
C THR A 334 51.31 3.89 -4.28
N ILE A 335 50.21 3.31 -4.74
CA ILE A 335 49.06 2.92 -3.92
C ILE A 335 48.89 1.43 -3.99
N LEU A 336 48.75 0.77 -2.83
CA LEU A 336 48.24 -0.57 -2.71
C LEU A 336 46.76 -0.50 -2.40
N ALA A 337 45.92 -0.89 -3.36
CA ALA A 337 44.50 -0.99 -3.20
C ALA A 337 44.13 -2.40 -2.75
N VAL A 338 43.23 -2.52 -1.78
CA VAL A 338 42.76 -3.80 -1.24
C VAL A 338 41.24 -3.81 -1.25
N ASP A 339 40.66 -4.84 -1.87
CA ASP A 339 39.21 -5.13 -1.83
C ASP A 339 39.03 -6.37 -0.92
N PRO A 340 38.60 -6.18 0.35
CA PRO A 340 38.56 -7.26 1.31
C PRO A 340 37.40 -8.24 1.05
N ALA A 341 37.71 -9.54 1.00
CA ALA A 341 36.70 -10.59 0.91
C ALA A 341 37.18 -11.86 1.60
N TYR A 342 36.38 -12.39 2.55
CA TYR A 342 36.74 -13.59 3.32
C TYR A 342 36.70 -14.88 2.50
N ARG A 343 35.67 -15.06 1.66
CA ARG A 343 35.46 -16.32 0.93
C ARG A 343 36.25 -16.42 -0.37
N THR A 344 36.39 -15.32 -1.08
CA THR A 344 37.04 -15.29 -2.41
C THR A 344 38.46 -14.74 -2.37
N GLY A 345 38.96 -14.43 -1.17
CA GLY A 345 40.23 -13.78 -0.96
C GLY A 345 40.21 -12.27 -1.20
N CYS A 346 41.06 -11.53 -0.52
CA CYS A 346 41.22 -10.10 -0.71
C CYS A 346 41.93 -9.85 -2.03
N LYS A 347 41.29 -9.16 -2.95
CA LYS A 347 41.92 -8.73 -4.20
C LYS A 347 42.80 -7.52 -3.92
N ILE A 348 44.00 -7.55 -4.43
CA ILE A 348 44.97 -6.49 -4.29
C ILE A 348 45.42 -5.97 -5.66
N ALA A 349 45.66 -4.67 -5.76
CA ALA A 349 46.27 -4.06 -6.93
C ALA A 349 47.27 -3.01 -6.49
N VAL A 350 48.42 -2.99 -7.14
CA VAL A 350 49.43 -1.92 -6.96
C VAL A 350 49.38 -1.00 -8.17
N ILE A 351 49.21 0.29 -7.92
CA ILE A 351 49.23 1.32 -8.97
C ILE A 351 50.35 2.35 -8.74
N ASP A 352 50.93 2.78 -9.84
CA ASP A 352 51.95 3.84 -9.80
C ASP A 352 51.34 5.21 -9.60
N ARG A 353 52.20 6.24 -9.45
CA ARG A 353 51.81 7.65 -9.31
C ARG A 353 51.04 8.22 -10.52
N ARG A 354 51.03 7.54 -11.66
CA ARG A 354 50.28 7.94 -12.85
C ARG A 354 48.96 7.17 -13.02
N GLY A 355 48.67 6.24 -12.10
CA GLY A 355 47.47 5.42 -12.16
C GLY A 355 47.63 4.14 -13.01
N ASN A 356 48.85 3.82 -13.50
CA ASN A 356 49.05 2.56 -14.20
C ASN A 356 49.11 1.42 -13.21
N VAL A 357 48.46 0.31 -13.54
CA VAL A 357 48.50 -0.93 -12.74
C VAL A 357 49.86 -1.59 -12.90
N LEU A 358 50.60 -1.73 -11.81
CA LEU A 358 51.90 -2.37 -11.78
C LEU A 358 51.78 -3.88 -11.55
N ASP A 359 50.88 -4.27 -10.65
CA ASP A 359 50.66 -5.71 -10.33
C ASP A 359 49.30 -5.90 -9.69
N THR A 360 48.78 -7.15 -9.76
CA THR A 360 47.54 -7.56 -9.14
C THR A 360 47.67 -8.93 -8.50
N GLY A 361 46.97 -9.18 -7.41
CA GLY A 361 46.99 -10.47 -6.73
C GLY A 361 45.76 -10.73 -5.89
N VAL A 362 45.70 -11.93 -5.28
CA VAL A 362 44.67 -12.31 -4.33
C VAL A 362 45.35 -12.88 -3.08
N VAL A 363 44.99 -12.36 -1.93
CA VAL A 363 45.49 -12.78 -0.62
C VAL A 363 44.33 -13.37 0.18
N PHE A 364 44.51 -14.56 0.70
CA PHE A 364 43.51 -15.18 1.55
C PHE A 364 43.87 -14.92 3.02
N PRO A 365 42.94 -14.30 3.79
CA PRO A 365 43.15 -14.18 5.23
C PRO A 365 43.18 -15.55 5.87
N SER A 366 44.19 -15.80 6.73
CA SER A 366 44.37 -17.03 7.50
C SER A 366 43.51 -17.04 8.75
#